data_f57a7d120055a9a4c279d8d9ed6234ed
#
_entry.id   f57a7d120055a9a4c279d8d9ed6234ed
#
_cell.length_a   1.000
_cell.length_b   1.000
_cell.length_c   1.000
_cell.angle_alpha   90.00
_cell.angle_beta   90.00
_cell.angle_gamma   90.00
#
_symmetry.space_group_name_H-M   'P 1'
#
loop_
_entity.id
_entity.type
_entity.pdbx_description
1 polymer ?
#
loop_
_entity_poly.entity_id
_entity_poly.type
_entity_poly.pdbx_seq_one_letter_code
_entity_poly.pdbx_strand_id
1 'polypeptide(L)'
;GNRFLNYLSKKGVVVITIGHRIDNIDEIHVDTEMGAYQGTSYLLKLGYSKIAYIGAPLSKGIGRGRLEGYKRALLEWGITPDEGLIIEGDLTEACGYNIIRDLWNRSSKPDAILAVNDIVAIGAILGARELGIRIPEELGVVGFDNIRESALVMPSLTTVAQPAYEIGRLACEMFIRRRDNPDLPVQSITLLPRLVIRDSTKSIKPEENRR
;
A
#
# COMPACT_ATOMS: atom_id res chain seq x y z
N GLY A 1 -1.53 9.33 -21.58
CA GLY A 1 -0.27 9.75 -20.95
C GLY A 1 0.97 9.24 -21.68
N ASN A 2 1.04 7.96 -22.03
CA ASN A 2 2.24 7.31 -22.59
C ASN A 2 2.67 7.90 -23.96
N ARG A 3 1.72 8.27 -24.82
CA ARG A 3 2.04 8.86 -26.15
C ARG A 3 2.75 10.21 -26.03
N PHE A 4 2.37 11.02 -25.08
CA PHE A 4 2.98 12.33 -24.83
C PHE A 4 4.41 12.20 -24.30
N LEU A 5 4.65 11.32 -23.32
CA LEU A 5 5.99 11.09 -22.77
C LEU A 5 6.93 10.48 -23.82
N ASN A 6 6.47 9.55 -24.61
CA ASN A 6 7.22 9.01 -25.76
C ASN A 6 7.53 10.09 -26.83
N TYR A 7 6.60 11.03 -27.07
CA TYR A 7 6.85 12.16 -27.95
C TYR A 7 7.96 13.06 -27.40
N LEU A 8 7.92 13.41 -26.10
CA LEU A 8 8.96 14.21 -25.45
C LEU A 8 10.34 13.54 -25.53
N SER A 9 10.41 12.25 -25.23
CA SER A 9 11.66 11.47 -25.30
C SER A 9 12.23 11.49 -26.72
N LYS A 10 11.40 11.31 -27.75
CA LYS A 10 11.82 11.41 -29.17
C LYS A 10 12.28 12.81 -29.58
N LYS A 11 11.92 13.84 -28.84
CA LYS A 11 12.39 15.23 -29.04
C LYS A 11 13.66 15.55 -28.25
N GLY A 12 14.30 14.56 -27.64
CA GLY A 12 15.52 14.72 -26.86
C GLY A 12 15.30 15.24 -25.44
N VAL A 13 14.05 15.30 -24.97
CA VAL A 13 13.75 15.63 -23.57
C VAL A 13 14.03 14.40 -22.71
N VAL A 14 14.86 14.54 -21.68
CA VAL A 14 15.09 13.47 -20.71
C VAL A 14 13.84 13.26 -19.87
N VAL A 15 13.32 12.04 -19.90
CA VAL A 15 12.14 11.63 -19.13
C VAL A 15 12.52 10.43 -18.25
N ILE A 16 12.19 10.52 -16.96
CA ILE A 16 12.28 9.41 -16.01
C ILE A 16 10.86 9.19 -15.46
N THR A 17 10.38 7.95 -15.45
CA THR A 17 9.08 7.61 -14.89
C THR A 17 9.20 7.00 -13.51
N ILE A 18 8.25 7.33 -12.62
CA ILE A 18 8.14 6.75 -11.30
C ILE A 18 6.80 6.02 -11.20
N GLY A 19 6.85 4.71 -10.97
CA GLY A 19 5.67 3.87 -10.78
C GLY A 19 4.89 3.53 -12.06
N HIS A 20 5.38 3.92 -13.23
CA HIS A 20 4.74 3.64 -14.52
C HIS A 20 5.77 3.17 -15.54
N ARG A 21 5.60 1.95 -16.03
CA ARG A 21 6.42 1.43 -17.12
C ARG A 21 6.01 2.03 -18.45
N ILE A 22 6.98 2.58 -19.17
CA ILE A 22 6.82 3.08 -20.54
C ILE A 22 8.00 2.57 -21.36
N ASP A 23 7.71 1.97 -22.50
CA ASP A 23 8.75 1.42 -23.39
C ASP A 23 9.74 2.51 -23.80
N ASN A 24 11.02 2.18 -23.75
CA ASN A 24 12.14 3.06 -24.09
C ASN A 24 12.30 4.31 -23.19
N ILE A 25 11.77 4.30 -21.98
CA ILE A 25 11.97 5.36 -20.98
C ILE A 25 12.51 4.73 -19.70
N ASP A 26 13.50 5.39 -19.08
CA ASP A 26 14.02 4.98 -17.78
C ASP A 26 12.93 5.03 -16.72
N GLU A 27 12.90 4.01 -15.85
CA GLU A 27 11.87 3.92 -14.84
C GLU A 27 12.42 3.52 -13.47
N ILE A 28 11.76 4.02 -12.45
CA ILE A 28 11.89 3.55 -11.07
C ILE A 28 10.51 3.12 -10.61
N HIS A 29 10.37 1.93 -10.06
CA HIS A 29 9.13 1.50 -9.44
C HIS A 29 9.36 0.87 -8.08
N VAL A 30 8.32 0.82 -7.26
CA VAL A 30 8.30 0.11 -5.99
C VAL A 30 7.49 -1.16 -6.18
N ASP A 31 7.99 -2.28 -5.68
CA ASP A 31 7.26 -3.54 -5.66
C ASP A 31 6.09 -3.46 -4.68
N THR A 32 4.98 -2.87 -5.17
CA THR A 32 3.77 -2.68 -4.36
C THR A 32 3.04 -3.98 -4.06
N GLU A 33 3.25 -5.02 -4.87
CA GLU A 33 2.74 -6.37 -4.61
C GLU A 33 3.42 -6.96 -3.38
N MET A 34 4.76 -6.94 -3.35
CA MET A 34 5.52 -7.40 -2.19
C MET A 34 5.16 -6.61 -0.93
N GLY A 35 4.94 -5.30 -1.05
CA GLY A 35 4.53 -4.48 0.09
C GLY A 35 3.19 -4.89 0.68
N ALA A 36 2.17 -5.08 -0.15
CA ALA A 36 0.85 -5.52 0.30
C ALA A 36 0.88 -6.96 0.84
N TYR A 37 1.69 -7.82 0.21
CA TYR A 37 1.96 -9.17 0.73
C TYR A 37 2.54 -9.12 2.14
N GLN A 38 3.54 -8.27 2.39
CA GLN A 38 4.14 -8.10 3.72
C GLN A 38 3.11 -7.61 4.75
N GLY A 39 2.31 -6.59 4.41
CA GLY A 39 1.28 -6.04 5.29
C GLY A 39 0.20 -7.07 5.63
N THR A 40 -0.30 -7.81 4.64
CA THR A 40 -1.32 -8.85 4.83
C THR A 40 -0.76 -10.02 5.63
N SER A 41 0.42 -10.53 5.28
CA SER A 41 1.07 -11.63 6.01
C SER A 41 1.36 -11.25 7.45
N TYR A 42 1.69 -9.99 7.72
CA TYR A 42 1.87 -9.48 9.09
C TYR A 42 0.57 -9.53 9.88
N LEU A 43 -0.55 -9.08 9.32
CA LEU A 43 -1.87 -9.19 9.96
C LEU A 43 -2.21 -10.64 10.29
N LEU A 44 -2.01 -11.55 9.33
CA LEU A 44 -2.26 -13.00 9.52
C LEU A 44 -1.38 -13.58 10.65
N LYS A 45 -0.09 -13.22 10.73
CA LYS A 45 0.83 -13.61 11.81
C LYS A 45 0.36 -13.13 13.18
N LEU A 46 -0.35 -12.01 13.26
CA LEU A 46 -0.93 -11.48 14.50
C LEU A 46 -2.25 -12.16 14.90
N GLY A 47 -2.74 -13.11 14.09
CA GLY A 47 -3.95 -13.87 14.34
C GLY A 47 -5.22 -13.21 13.83
N TYR A 48 -5.12 -12.13 13.02
CA TYR A 48 -6.25 -11.65 12.25
C TYR A 48 -6.56 -12.65 11.14
N SER A 49 -7.83 -12.90 10.88
CA SER A 49 -8.25 -13.95 9.93
C SER A 49 -9.21 -13.45 8.87
N LYS A 50 -9.85 -12.33 9.12
CA LYS A 50 -10.86 -11.76 8.25
C LYS A 50 -10.48 -10.34 7.83
N ILE A 51 -9.53 -10.27 6.91
CA ILE A 51 -8.91 -9.02 6.49
C ILE A 51 -9.72 -8.42 5.34
N ALA A 52 -10.19 -7.19 5.47
CA ALA A 52 -10.74 -6.43 4.35
C ALA A 52 -9.65 -5.67 3.60
N TYR A 53 -9.74 -5.62 2.28
CA TYR A 53 -8.92 -4.76 1.43
C TYR A 53 -9.73 -3.56 0.97
N ILE A 54 -9.27 -2.35 1.27
CA ILE A 54 -9.88 -1.11 0.76
C ILE A 54 -8.95 -0.57 -0.32
N GLY A 55 -9.34 -0.77 -1.59
CA GLY A 55 -8.53 -0.50 -2.76
C GLY A 55 -8.97 0.71 -3.58
N ALA A 56 -8.15 1.02 -4.59
CA ALA A 56 -8.51 1.97 -5.64
C ALA A 56 -9.35 1.27 -6.73
N PRO A 57 -10.08 2.04 -7.58
CA PRO A 57 -10.82 1.46 -8.69
C PRO A 57 -9.89 0.67 -9.62
N LEU A 58 -10.16 -0.62 -9.79
CA LEU A 58 -9.35 -1.53 -10.62
C LEU A 58 -9.29 -1.10 -12.08
N SER A 59 -10.34 -0.44 -12.58
CA SER A 59 -10.40 0.12 -13.93
C SER A 59 -9.29 1.14 -14.23
N LYS A 60 -8.74 1.79 -13.21
CA LYS A 60 -7.66 2.77 -13.33
C LYS A 60 -6.26 2.15 -13.27
N GLY A 61 -6.14 0.85 -13.02
CA GLY A 61 -4.85 0.14 -12.86
C GLY A 61 -4.07 0.50 -11.59
N ILE A 62 -4.53 1.52 -10.86
CA ILE A 62 -3.93 1.96 -9.60
C ILE A 62 -4.28 0.92 -8.51
N GLY A 63 -3.27 0.47 -7.76
CA GLY A 63 -3.47 -0.48 -6.66
C GLY A 63 -3.57 -1.95 -7.07
N ARG A 64 -3.48 -2.29 -8.36
CA ARG A 64 -3.51 -3.69 -8.81
C ARG A 64 -2.45 -4.54 -8.12
N GLY A 65 -1.20 -4.11 -8.10
CA GLY A 65 -0.13 -4.84 -7.41
C GLY A 65 -0.43 -5.05 -5.92
N ARG A 66 -0.99 -4.04 -5.24
CA ARG A 66 -1.38 -4.17 -3.83
C ARG A 66 -2.49 -5.21 -3.63
N LEU A 67 -3.48 -5.25 -4.52
CA LEU A 67 -4.53 -6.28 -4.48
C LEU A 67 -3.97 -7.69 -4.71
N GLU A 68 -3.07 -7.85 -5.68
CA GLU A 68 -2.43 -9.14 -5.95
C GLU A 68 -1.60 -9.61 -4.75
N GLY A 69 -0.83 -8.72 -4.12
CA GLY A 69 -0.07 -9.03 -2.91
C GLY A 69 -0.97 -9.44 -1.74
N TYR A 70 -2.09 -8.75 -1.55
CA TYR A 70 -3.10 -9.13 -0.55
C TYR A 70 -3.68 -10.53 -0.82
N LYS A 71 -4.14 -10.79 -2.06
CA LYS A 71 -4.69 -12.09 -2.45
C LYS A 71 -3.66 -13.22 -2.29
N ARG A 72 -2.43 -12.99 -2.74
CA ARG A 72 -1.34 -13.95 -2.62
C ARG A 72 -1.06 -14.32 -1.17
N ALA A 73 -0.98 -13.34 -0.27
CA ALA A 73 -0.76 -13.61 1.15
C ALA A 73 -1.87 -14.47 1.75
N LEU A 74 -3.13 -14.18 1.48
CA LEU A 74 -4.25 -15.00 1.96
C LEU A 74 -4.16 -16.44 1.46
N LEU A 75 -3.92 -16.62 0.15
CA LEU A 75 -3.82 -17.96 -0.46
C LEU A 75 -2.68 -18.78 0.12
N GLU A 76 -1.51 -18.20 0.36
CA GLU A 76 -0.37 -18.88 0.98
C GLU A 76 -0.66 -19.32 2.45
N TRP A 77 -1.58 -18.61 3.11
CA TRP A 77 -2.07 -18.99 4.45
C TRP A 77 -3.29 -19.94 4.40
N GLY A 78 -3.66 -20.44 3.22
CA GLY A 78 -4.80 -21.34 3.04
C GLY A 78 -6.16 -20.68 3.16
N ILE A 79 -6.23 -19.34 3.05
CA ILE A 79 -7.44 -18.55 3.13
C ILE A 79 -7.87 -18.14 1.71
N THR A 80 -9.06 -18.55 1.29
CA THR A 80 -9.63 -18.07 0.02
C THR A 80 -10.05 -16.62 0.16
N PRO A 81 -9.60 -15.70 -0.73
CA PRO A 81 -10.05 -14.32 -0.71
C PRO A 81 -11.57 -14.21 -0.83
N ASP A 82 -12.20 -13.47 0.06
CA ASP A 82 -13.63 -13.16 0.03
C ASP A 82 -13.83 -11.86 -0.78
N GLU A 83 -14.45 -11.96 -1.95
CA GLU A 83 -14.71 -10.80 -2.81
C GLU A 83 -15.61 -9.75 -2.09
N GLY A 84 -16.43 -10.14 -1.12
CA GLY A 84 -17.21 -9.23 -0.28
C GLY A 84 -16.35 -8.38 0.66
N LEU A 85 -15.09 -8.75 0.88
CA LEU A 85 -14.11 -7.99 1.68
C LEU A 85 -13.12 -7.19 0.80
N ILE A 86 -13.25 -7.26 -0.52
CA ILE A 86 -12.47 -6.45 -1.46
C ILE A 86 -13.35 -5.28 -1.89
N ILE A 87 -13.08 -4.09 -1.35
CA ILE A 87 -13.91 -2.92 -1.57
C ILE A 87 -13.14 -1.91 -2.43
N GLU A 88 -13.72 -1.54 -3.56
CA GLU A 88 -13.22 -0.44 -4.38
C GLU A 88 -13.68 0.90 -3.81
N GLY A 89 -12.76 1.85 -3.72
CA GLY A 89 -13.04 3.21 -3.29
C GLY A 89 -12.17 4.23 -4.02
N ASP A 90 -12.34 5.48 -3.70
CA ASP A 90 -11.39 6.51 -4.09
C ASP A 90 -10.20 6.56 -3.09
N LEU A 91 -9.23 7.42 -3.34
CA LEU A 91 -8.02 7.51 -2.51
C LEU A 91 -8.15 8.56 -1.39
N THR A 92 -9.37 8.88 -0.96
CA THR A 92 -9.65 9.93 0.01
C THR A 92 -9.83 9.40 1.43
N GLU A 93 -9.63 10.28 2.41
CA GLU A 93 -9.94 10.00 3.82
C GLU A 93 -11.43 9.65 4.00
N ALA A 94 -12.32 10.42 3.35
CA ALA A 94 -13.77 10.20 3.41
C ALA A 94 -14.16 8.79 2.92
N CYS A 95 -13.45 8.25 1.94
CA CYS A 95 -13.65 6.89 1.47
C CYS A 95 -13.42 5.87 2.59
N GLY A 96 -12.27 5.92 3.27
CA GLY A 96 -11.96 5.02 4.38
C GLY A 96 -12.96 5.14 5.52
N TYR A 97 -13.32 6.38 5.88
CA TYR A 97 -14.30 6.68 6.92
C TYR A 97 -15.68 6.08 6.63
N ASN A 98 -16.19 6.21 5.41
CA ASN A 98 -17.50 5.68 5.04
C ASN A 98 -17.48 4.15 4.92
N ILE A 99 -16.44 3.58 4.31
CA ILE A 99 -16.34 2.13 4.10
C ILE A 99 -16.30 1.38 5.44
N ILE A 100 -15.59 1.87 6.46
CA ILE A 100 -15.56 1.18 7.75
C ILE A 100 -16.95 1.18 8.40
N ARG A 101 -17.74 2.24 8.26
CA ARG A 101 -19.13 2.31 8.75
C ARG A 101 -20.01 1.27 8.06
N ASP A 102 -19.88 1.13 6.74
CA ASP A 102 -20.63 0.14 5.97
C ASP A 102 -20.21 -1.30 6.34
N LEU A 103 -18.92 -1.56 6.47
CA LEU A 103 -18.39 -2.87 6.87
C LEU A 103 -18.85 -3.27 8.28
N TRP A 104 -18.91 -2.29 9.20
CA TRP A 104 -19.29 -2.56 10.59
C TRP A 104 -20.78 -2.84 10.78
N ASN A 105 -21.61 -2.42 9.85
CA ASN A 105 -23.05 -2.72 9.82
C ASN A 105 -23.35 -4.11 9.23
N ARG A 106 -22.37 -4.82 8.68
CA ARG A 106 -22.57 -6.17 8.13
C ARG A 106 -22.63 -7.21 9.24
N SER A 107 -23.36 -8.30 9.00
CA SER A 107 -23.40 -9.46 9.90
C SER A 107 -22.03 -10.12 10.08
N SER A 108 -21.19 -10.04 9.06
CA SER A 108 -19.84 -10.63 9.03
C SER A 108 -18.80 -9.52 8.92
N LYS A 109 -18.30 -9.05 10.07
CA LYS A 109 -17.35 -7.94 10.17
C LYS A 109 -15.92 -8.40 9.92
N PRO A 110 -15.05 -7.58 9.31
CA PRO A 110 -13.62 -7.85 9.28
C PRO A 110 -13.00 -7.64 10.67
N ASP A 111 -11.90 -8.33 10.95
CA ASP A 111 -11.07 -8.13 12.13
C ASP A 111 -9.80 -7.32 11.83
N ALA A 112 -9.50 -7.09 10.53
CA ALA A 112 -8.45 -6.18 10.10
C ALA A 112 -8.75 -5.54 8.73
N ILE A 113 -8.02 -4.46 8.43
CA ILE A 113 -8.04 -3.74 7.15
C ILE A 113 -6.61 -3.61 6.63
N LEU A 114 -6.42 -3.92 5.34
CA LEU A 114 -5.32 -3.41 4.53
C LEU A 114 -5.88 -2.33 3.61
N ALA A 115 -5.48 -1.09 3.83
CA ALA A 115 -5.88 0.03 2.98
C ALA A 115 -4.85 0.27 1.86
N VAL A 116 -5.35 0.73 0.71
CA VAL A 116 -4.52 1.04 -0.46
C VAL A 116 -3.46 2.11 -0.16
N ASN A 117 -3.75 3.05 0.73
CA ASN A 117 -2.81 4.07 1.18
C ASN A 117 -3.12 4.52 2.62
N ASP A 118 -2.24 5.34 3.20
CA ASP A 118 -2.38 5.84 4.57
C ASP A 118 -3.57 6.80 4.72
N ILE A 119 -3.90 7.58 3.70
CA ILE A 119 -5.03 8.53 3.75
C ILE A 119 -6.36 7.76 3.97
N VAL A 120 -6.57 6.68 3.20
CA VAL A 120 -7.73 5.80 3.37
C VAL A 120 -7.70 5.08 4.73
N ALA A 121 -6.52 4.61 5.17
CA ALA A 121 -6.35 3.96 6.47
C ALA A 121 -6.69 4.91 7.63
N ILE A 122 -6.25 6.17 7.56
CA ILE A 122 -6.55 7.21 8.55
C ILE A 122 -8.06 7.46 8.59
N GLY A 123 -8.71 7.58 7.43
CA GLY A 123 -10.17 7.68 7.37
C GLY A 123 -10.88 6.52 8.05
N ALA A 124 -10.41 5.28 7.82
CA ALA A 124 -10.96 4.10 8.48
C ALA A 124 -10.76 4.13 10.01
N ILE A 125 -9.60 4.59 10.50
CA ILE A 125 -9.35 4.78 11.94
C ILE A 125 -10.31 5.82 12.53
N LEU A 126 -10.53 6.94 11.86
CA LEU A 126 -11.44 8.00 12.31
C LEU A 126 -12.89 7.50 12.39
N GLY A 127 -13.35 6.80 11.35
CA GLY A 127 -14.69 6.20 11.32
C GLY A 127 -14.86 5.11 12.38
N ALA A 128 -13.86 4.27 12.58
CA ALA A 128 -13.85 3.24 13.62
C ALA A 128 -13.95 3.86 15.02
N ARG A 129 -13.20 4.92 15.29
CA ARG A 129 -13.25 5.65 16.57
C ARG A 129 -14.64 6.23 16.85
N GLU A 130 -15.31 6.80 15.85
CA GLU A 130 -16.68 7.33 16.00
C GLU A 130 -17.69 6.22 16.34
N LEU A 131 -17.47 5.02 15.80
CA LEU A 131 -18.28 3.84 16.08
C LEU A 131 -17.94 3.15 17.41
N GLY A 132 -16.95 3.66 18.16
CA GLY A 132 -16.47 3.05 19.39
C GLY A 132 -15.69 1.74 19.20
N ILE A 133 -15.19 1.47 17.99
CA ILE A 133 -14.40 0.28 17.67
C ILE A 133 -13.00 0.44 18.24
N ARG A 134 -12.54 -0.52 19.01
CA ARG A 134 -11.20 -0.50 19.61
C ARG A 134 -10.16 -0.98 18.62
N ILE A 135 -9.23 -0.12 18.31
CA ILE A 135 -8.03 -0.43 17.52
C ILE A 135 -6.83 -0.49 18.47
N PRO A 136 -6.06 -1.58 18.51
CA PRO A 136 -6.05 -2.71 17.58
C PRO A 136 -6.85 -3.93 18.04
N GLU A 137 -7.56 -3.90 19.17
CA GLU A 137 -8.15 -5.08 19.80
C GLU A 137 -9.25 -5.73 18.96
N GLU A 138 -10.17 -4.93 18.42
CA GLU A 138 -11.31 -5.38 17.61
C GLU A 138 -11.05 -5.26 16.11
N LEU A 139 -10.19 -4.29 15.72
CA LEU A 139 -9.88 -4.03 14.33
C LEU A 139 -8.40 -3.65 14.17
N GLY A 140 -7.62 -4.47 13.45
CA GLY A 140 -6.27 -4.09 13.03
C GLY A 140 -6.32 -3.24 11.77
N VAL A 141 -5.44 -2.23 11.64
CA VAL A 141 -5.38 -1.38 10.44
C VAL A 141 -3.94 -1.28 9.95
N VAL A 142 -3.74 -1.57 8.66
CA VAL A 142 -2.47 -1.38 7.95
C VAL A 142 -2.70 -0.45 6.76
N GLY A 143 -1.87 0.59 6.66
CA GLY A 143 -1.83 1.52 5.54
C GLY A 143 -0.71 1.22 4.53
N PHE A 144 -0.49 2.17 3.63
CA PHE A 144 0.57 2.14 2.64
C PHE A 144 1.04 3.57 2.37
N ASP A 145 2.33 3.80 2.19
CA ASP A 145 3.10 5.00 1.83
C ASP A 145 3.98 5.54 2.97
N ASN A 146 3.58 5.39 4.25
CA ASN A 146 4.25 5.95 5.43
C ASN A 146 4.35 7.48 5.36
N ILE A 147 3.22 8.14 5.12
CA ILE A 147 3.15 9.59 5.19
C ILE A 147 3.34 10.09 6.63
N ARG A 148 3.66 11.37 6.81
CA ARG A 148 3.89 11.95 8.13
C ARG A 148 2.71 11.74 9.08
N GLU A 149 1.49 11.89 8.60
CA GLU A 149 0.24 11.79 9.34
C GLU A 149 0.04 10.39 9.93
N SER A 150 0.61 9.34 9.32
CA SER A 150 0.51 7.97 9.81
C SER A 150 1.14 7.78 11.21
N ALA A 151 2.13 8.60 11.56
CA ALA A 151 2.75 8.60 12.89
C ALA A 151 2.02 9.50 13.91
N LEU A 152 1.11 10.35 13.45
CA LEU A 152 0.43 11.36 14.28
C LEU A 152 -1.02 11.00 14.63
N VAL A 153 -1.65 10.14 13.83
CA VAL A 153 -3.01 9.64 14.12
C VAL A 153 -3.01 8.76 15.37
N MET A 154 -4.14 8.68 16.06
CA MET A 154 -4.30 7.86 17.28
C MET A 154 -5.37 6.78 17.06
N PRO A 155 -4.98 5.48 17.17
CA PRO A 155 -3.62 4.97 17.36
C PRO A 155 -2.72 5.23 16.16
N SER A 156 -1.38 5.29 16.35
CA SER A 156 -0.42 5.50 15.27
C SER A 156 -0.46 4.33 14.28
N LEU A 157 -0.43 4.65 12.96
CA LEU A 157 -0.74 3.71 11.90
C LEU A 157 0.46 2.84 11.50
N THR A 158 0.31 1.53 11.63
CA THR A 158 1.17 0.53 10.96
C THR A 158 1.00 0.66 9.45
N THR A 159 2.11 0.77 8.71
CA THR A 159 2.05 1.07 7.28
C THR A 159 3.21 0.45 6.51
N VAL A 160 3.00 0.23 5.21
CA VAL A 160 4.05 -0.19 4.28
C VAL A 160 4.73 1.05 3.71
N ALA A 161 5.96 1.31 4.12
CA ALA A 161 6.72 2.48 3.72
C ALA A 161 7.31 2.31 2.31
N GLN A 162 7.03 3.26 1.43
CA GLN A 162 7.77 3.43 0.19
C GLN A 162 9.10 4.15 0.46
N PRO A 163 10.21 3.77 -0.20
CA PRO A 163 11.51 4.41 -0.01
C PRO A 163 11.60 5.75 -0.77
N ALA A 164 10.75 6.73 -0.40
CA ALA A 164 10.55 7.98 -1.14
C ALA A 164 11.86 8.77 -1.35
N TYR A 165 12.73 8.82 -0.33
CA TYR A 165 14.02 9.50 -0.45
C TYR A 165 14.89 8.83 -1.52
N GLU A 166 14.96 7.50 -1.51
CA GLU A 166 15.76 6.71 -2.45
C GLU A 166 15.23 6.84 -3.87
N ILE A 167 13.91 6.85 -4.04
CA ILE A 167 13.25 7.11 -5.33
C ILE A 167 13.71 8.46 -5.90
N GLY A 168 13.64 9.53 -5.09
CA GLY A 168 14.05 10.88 -5.51
C GLY A 168 15.54 10.94 -5.87
N ARG A 169 16.40 10.36 -5.04
CA ARG A 169 17.86 10.29 -5.27
C ARG A 169 18.17 9.60 -6.58
N LEU A 170 17.63 8.39 -6.78
CA LEU A 170 17.85 7.61 -8.00
C LEU A 170 17.27 8.29 -9.24
N ALA A 171 16.10 8.94 -9.14
CA ALA A 171 15.52 9.68 -10.25
C ALA A 171 16.45 10.82 -10.72
N CYS A 172 17.04 11.57 -9.78
CA CYS A 172 18.01 12.60 -10.11
C CYS A 172 19.29 12.03 -10.73
N GLU A 173 19.82 10.94 -10.20
CA GLU A 173 21.02 10.27 -10.74
C GLU A 173 20.76 9.74 -12.16
N MET A 174 19.64 9.07 -12.38
CA MET A 174 19.24 8.59 -13.71
C MET A 174 19.05 9.73 -14.70
N PHE A 175 18.44 10.83 -14.25
CA PHE A 175 18.25 12.02 -15.08
C PHE A 175 19.59 12.60 -15.54
N ILE A 176 20.53 12.84 -14.60
CA ILE A 176 21.86 13.37 -14.90
C ILE A 176 22.59 12.44 -15.86
N ARG A 177 22.61 11.14 -15.56
CA ARG A 177 23.27 10.12 -16.38
C ARG A 177 22.72 10.07 -17.81
N ARG A 178 21.39 10.11 -17.97
CA ARG A 178 20.71 10.11 -19.28
C ARG A 178 20.99 11.39 -20.06
N ARG A 179 21.00 12.55 -19.38
CA ARG A 179 21.34 13.84 -19.99
C ARG A 179 22.76 13.83 -20.57
N ASP A 180 23.72 13.33 -19.80
CA ASP A 180 25.13 13.35 -20.19
C ASP A 180 25.46 12.26 -21.22
N ASN A 181 24.68 11.18 -21.25
CA ASN A 181 24.87 10.04 -22.15
C ASN A 181 23.50 9.55 -22.71
N PRO A 182 22.97 10.21 -23.75
CA PRO A 182 21.64 9.89 -24.28
C PRO A 182 21.49 8.47 -24.84
N ASP A 183 22.56 7.88 -25.33
CA ASP A 183 22.58 6.58 -26.02
C ASP A 183 22.67 5.38 -25.06
N LEU A 184 22.72 5.61 -23.76
CA LEU A 184 22.74 4.51 -22.78
C LEU A 184 21.48 3.61 -22.91
N PRO A 185 21.61 2.31 -22.64
CA PRO A 185 20.45 1.42 -22.55
C PRO A 185 19.44 1.94 -21.51
N VAL A 186 18.15 1.71 -21.79
CA VAL A 186 17.07 2.01 -20.84
C VAL A 186 17.28 1.23 -19.55
N GLN A 187 17.09 1.90 -18.42
CA GLN A 187 17.20 1.32 -17.09
C GLN A 187 15.83 1.20 -16.42
N SER A 188 15.63 0.08 -15.76
CA SER A 188 14.48 -0.16 -14.89
C SER A 188 15.00 -0.56 -13.51
N ILE A 189 14.64 0.21 -12.49
CA ILE A 189 15.06 -0.05 -11.10
C ILE A 189 13.82 -0.39 -10.28
N THR A 190 13.85 -1.55 -9.61
CA THR A 190 12.81 -1.95 -8.66
C THR A 190 13.30 -1.74 -7.23
N LEU A 191 12.54 -1.01 -6.44
CA LEU A 191 12.78 -0.82 -5.02
C LEU A 191 11.79 -1.64 -4.20
N LEU A 192 12.27 -2.18 -3.08
CA LEU A 192 11.43 -2.92 -2.14
C LEU A 192 10.88 -1.98 -1.06
N PRO A 193 9.57 -2.04 -0.78
CA PRO A 193 8.99 -1.35 0.37
C PRO A 193 9.32 -2.10 1.66
N ARG A 194 9.06 -1.46 2.82
CA ARG A 194 9.23 -2.08 4.13
C ARG A 194 8.04 -1.82 5.04
N LEU A 195 7.69 -2.78 5.88
CA LEU A 195 6.68 -2.59 6.90
C LEU A 195 7.22 -1.74 8.06
N VAL A 196 6.44 -0.75 8.49
CA VAL A 196 6.68 0.08 9.69
C VAL A 196 5.57 -0.22 10.67
N ILE A 197 5.90 -0.94 11.75
CA ILE A 197 4.97 -1.37 12.77
C ILE A 197 4.73 -0.23 13.76
N ARG A 198 3.45 0.01 14.09
CA ARG A 198 2.97 0.99 15.07
C ARG A 198 1.77 0.43 15.84
N ASP A 199 0.96 1.32 16.43
CA ASP A 199 -0.06 0.96 17.42
C ASP A 199 -1.40 0.50 16.83
N SER A 200 -1.63 0.67 15.51
CA SER A 200 -2.89 0.27 14.86
C SER A 200 -3.03 -1.24 14.60
N THR A 201 -2.05 -2.03 15.02
CA THR A 201 -2.05 -3.50 14.97
C THR A 201 -1.61 -4.06 16.32
N LYS A 202 -2.08 -5.28 16.65
CA LYS A 202 -1.62 -5.99 17.87
C LYS A 202 -0.10 -6.14 17.83
N SER A 203 0.52 -6.17 19.01
CA SER A 203 1.93 -6.54 19.14
C SER A 203 2.08 -8.06 19.11
N ILE A 204 3.18 -8.53 18.54
CA ILE A 204 3.57 -9.95 18.72
C ILE A 204 3.88 -10.12 20.20
N LYS A 205 3.06 -10.90 20.92
CA LYS A 205 3.40 -11.30 22.28
C LYS A 205 4.70 -12.10 22.21
N PRO A 206 5.72 -11.79 23.03
CA PRO A 206 6.85 -12.70 23.19
C PRO A 206 6.28 -14.07 23.58
N GLU A 207 6.73 -15.14 22.94
CA GLU A 207 6.37 -16.49 23.39
C GLU A 207 6.73 -16.58 24.88
N GLU A 208 5.72 -16.73 25.74
CA GLU A 208 5.96 -17.13 27.11
C GLU A 208 6.70 -18.48 27.03
N ASN A 209 7.99 -18.46 27.40
CA ASN A 209 8.78 -19.66 27.55
C ASN A 209 7.98 -20.65 28.40
N ARG A 210 7.29 -21.58 27.74
CA ARG A 210 6.75 -22.76 28.42
C ARG A 210 7.94 -23.57 28.93
N ARG A 211 8.29 -23.32 30.17
CA ARG A 211 9.17 -24.19 30.95
C ARG A 211 8.44 -25.47 31.33
#